data_6781ea20c408dafa471e4660bc073541
#
_entry.id   6781ea20c408dafa471e4660bc073541
#
_cell.length_a   1.000
_cell.length_b   1.000
_cell.length_c   1.000
_cell.angle_alpha   90.00
_cell.angle_beta   90.00
_cell.angle_gamma   90.00
#
_symmetry.space_group_name_H-M   'P 1'
#
loop_
_entity.id
_entity.type
_entity.pdbx_description
1 polymer ?
#
loop_
_entity_poly.entity_id
_entity_poly.type
_entity_poly.pdbx_seq_one_letter_code
_entity_poly.pdbx_strand_id
1 'polypeptide(L)'
;MKAETFLPDDYRPAEDEPFMNERQLEWFRRELLEQRSELLSDSKSTIAGLQDGTRNIPDVADRASEETDRALELRIRDRQRKLVAKIDAALRRIDEGEFGYCQATGEPISLKRLVARPTTTLSLEAQERHERRERVHRDD
;
A
#
# COMPACT_ATOMS: atom_id res chain seq x y z
N MET A 1 -7.11 26.43 -2.34
CA MET A 1 -6.32 25.59 -3.27
C MET A 1 -4.86 25.71 -2.93
N LYS A 2 -4.22 24.59 -2.59
CA LYS A 2 -2.77 24.56 -2.48
C LYS A 2 -2.20 24.61 -3.90
N ALA A 3 -1.23 25.51 -4.14
CA ALA A 3 -0.51 25.52 -5.39
C ALA A 3 0.17 24.15 -5.59
N GLU A 4 0.10 23.62 -6.80
CA GLU A 4 0.79 22.39 -7.11
C GLU A 4 2.30 22.56 -6.94
N THR A 5 2.90 21.71 -6.12
CA THR A 5 4.35 21.74 -5.93
C THR A 5 5.02 21.17 -7.17
N PHE A 6 5.92 21.95 -7.76
CA PHE A 6 6.68 21.49 -8.93
C PHE A 6 7.73 20.48 -8.51
N LEU A 7 7.78 19.34 -9.21
CA LEU A 7 8.82 18.32 -9.05
C LEU A 7 9.50 18.07 -10.40
N PRO A 8 10.83 18.21 -10.46
CA PRO A 8 11.58 17.73 -11.63
C PRO A 8 11.39 16.22 -11.82
N ASP A 9 11.47 15.75 -13.08
CA ASP A 9 11.25 14.32 -13.40
C ASP A 9 12.26 13.39 -12.72
N ASP A 10 13.46 13.88 -12.46
CA ASP A 10 14.55 13.15 -11.81
C ASP A 10 14.59 13.32 -10.28
N TYR A 11 13.62 14.05 -9.71
CA TYR A 11 13.61 14.30 -8.28
C TYR A 11 13.44 13.01 -7.47
N ARG A 12 14.28 12.89 -6.44
CA ARG A 12 14.17 11.83 -5.43
C ARG A 12 14.34 12.46 -4.05
N PRO A 13 13.54 12.05 -3.05
CA PRO A 13 13.75 12.54 -1.68
C PRO A 13 15.14 12.19 -1.18
N ALA A 14 15.81 13.16 -0.58
CA ALA A 14 17.17 13.02 -0.08
C ALA A 14 17.26 13.40 1.41
N GLU A 15 18.17 12.75 2.13
CA GLU A 15 18.34 12.96 3.56
C GLU A 15 18.93 14.34 3.90
N ASP A 16 19.59 14.99 2.95
CA ASP A 16 20.15 16.33 3.10
C ASP A 16 19.10 17.44 3.01
N GLU A 17 17.87 17.11 2.65
CA GLU A 17 16.76 18.04 2.62
C GLU A 17 16.03 18.04 3.97
N PRO A 18 15.30 19.14 4.33
CA PRO A 18 14.42 19.11 5.49
C PRO A 18 13.40 17.97 5.39
N PHE A 19 13.26 17.22 6.47
CA PHE A 19 12.37 16.06 6.52
C PHE A 19 10.93 16.46 6.24
N MET A 20 10.30 15.75 5.30
CA MET A 20 8.90 15.98 4.88
C MET A 20 8.63 17.41 4.44
N ASN A 21 9.58 18.03 3.74
CA ASN A 21 9.34 19.30 3.07
C ASN A 21 8.28 19.12 1.97
N GLU A 22 7.80 20.23 1.39
CA GLU A 22 6.73 20.20 0.40
C GLU A 22 7.05 19.31 -0.81
N ARG A 23 8.30 19.30 -1.26
CA ARG A 23 8.74 18.46 -2.39
C ARG A 23 8.72 16.98 -2.04
N GLN A 24 9.19 16.62 -0.85
CA GLN A 24 9.15 15.24 -0.39
C GLN A 24 7.71 14.74 -0.26
N LEU A 25 6.85 15.52 0.38
CA LEU A 25 5.43 15.18 0.52
C LEU A 25 4.74 15.01 -0.82
N GLU A 26 5.01 15.90 -1.77
CA GLU A 26 4.44 15.77 -3.12
C GLU A 26 4.95 14.54 -3.86
N TRP A 27 6.23 14.20 -3.70
CA TRP A 27 6.79 12.98 -4.27
C TRP A 27 6.08 11.74 -3.73
N PHE A 28 5.90 11.67 -2.39
CA PHE A 28 5.19 10.55 -1.76
C PHE A 28 3.72 10.49 -2.19
N ARG A 29 3.08 11.65 -2.31
CA ARG A 29 1.69 11.70 -2.77
C ARG A 29 1.54 11.11 -4.17
N ARG A 30 2.41 11.49 -5.09
CA ARG A 30 2.40 10.97 -6.47
C ARG A 30 2.70 9.48 -6.52
N GLU A 31 3.66 9.04 -5.73
CA GLU A 31 4.02 7.62 -5.64
C GLU A 31 2.85 6.77 -5.12
N LEU A 32 2.18 7.25 -4.09
CA LEU A 32 1.01 6.58 -3.54
C LEU A 32 -0.15 6.52 -4.53
N LEU A 33 -0.41 7.60 -5.25
CA LEU A 33 -1.47 7.64 -6.27
C LEU A 33 -1.15 6.69 -7.43
N GLU A 34 0.09 6.60 -7.84
CA GLU A 34 0.52 5.67 -8.88
C GLU A 34 0.38 4.22 -8.42
N GLN A 35 0.82 3.88 -7.22
CA GLN A 35 0.65 2.55 -6.64
C GLN A 35 -0.83 2.18 -6.54
N ARG A 36 -1.68 3.12 -6.18
CA ARG A 36 -3.13 2.91 -6.12
C ARG A 36 -3.70 2.56 -7.49
N SER A 37 -3.31 3.31 -8.50
CA SER A 37 -3.76 3.09 -9.89
C SER A 37 -3.31 1.74 -10.42
N GLU A 38 -2.04 1.39 -10.22
CA GLU A 38 -1.48 0.10 -10.63
C GLU A 38 -2.18 -1.06 -9.92
N LEU A 39 -2.42 -0.94 -8.63
CA LEU A 39 -3.09 -1.97 -7.84
C LEU A 39 -4.50 -2.24 -8.35
N LEU A 40 -5.26 -1.20 -8.66
CA LEU A 40 -6.62 -1.34 -9.19
C LEU A 40 -6.61 -1.95 -10.60
N SER A 41 -5.67 -1.54 -11.45
CA SER A 41 -5.52 -2.06 -12.80
C SER A 41 -5.11 -3.54 -12.81
N ASP A 42 -4.12 -3.91 -12.00
CA ASP A 42 -3.63 -5.29 -11.92
C ASP A 42 -4.70 -6.24 -11.37
N SER A 43 -5.43 -5.82 -10.35
CA SER A 43 -6.53 -6.61 -9.79
C SER A 43 -7.63 -6.83 -10.82
N LYS A 44 -7.98 -5.80 -11.56
CA LYS A 44 -8.99 -5.88 -12.63
C LYS A 44 -8.56 -6.85 -13.72
N SER A 45 -7.30 -6.78 -14.16
CA SER A 45 -6.74 -7.68 -15.17
C SER A 45 -6.74 -9.13 -14.71
N THR A 46 -6.34 -9.37 -13.47
CA THR A 46 -6.28 -10.71 -12.88
C THR A 46 -7.67 -11.32 -12.78
N ILE A 47 -8.66 -10.56 -12.34
CA ILE A 47 -10.05 -11.00 -12.23
C ILE A 47 -10.63 -11.29 -13.62
N ALA A 48 -10.38 -10.42 -14.60
CA ALA A 48 -10.82 -10.64 -15.98
C ALA A 48 -10.22 -11.93 -16.56
N GLY A 49 -8.96 -12.22 -16.29
CA GLY A 49 -8.31 -13.45 -16.69
C GLY A 49 -8.96 -14.70 -16.09
N LEU A 50 -9.35 -14.65 -14.83
CA LEU A 50 -10.07 -15.74 -14.16
C LEU A 50 -11.45 -15.97 -14.78
N GLN A 51 -12.19 -14.90 -15.06
CA GLN A 51 -13.53 -14.96 -15.65
C GLN A 51 -13.47 -15.52 -17.08
N ASP A 52 -12.48 -15.14 -17.88
CA ASP A 52 -12.32 -15.63 -19.24
C ASP A 52 -11.97 -17.11 -19.27
N GLY A 53 -11.20 -17.60 -18.31
CA GLY A 53 -10.84 -19.01 -18.19
C GLY A 53 -12.00 -19.92 -17.86
N THR A 54 -13.04 -19.41 -17.19
CA THR A 54 -14.20 -20.20 -16.76
C THR A 54 -15.31 -20.31 -17.81
N ARG A 55 -15.31 -19.49 -18.85
CA ARG A 55 -16.39 -19.43 -19.85
C ARG A 55 -16.35 -20.55 -20.88
N ASN A 56 -15.26 -21.30 -21.01
CA ASN A 56 -15.02 -22.16 -22.16
C ASN A 56 -15.16 -23.66 -21.93
N ILE A 57 -15.53 -24.12 -20.72
CA ILE A 57 -15.53 -25.57 -20.42
C ILE A 57 -16.79 -25.97 -19.65
N PRO A 58 -17.73 -26.75 -20.27
CA PRO A 58 -18.94 -27.24 -19.57
C PRO A 58 -18.77 -28.65 -19.03
N ASP A 59 -18.12 -28.84 -17.88
CA ASP A 59 -17.95 -30.17 -17.25
C ASP A 59 -18.16 -30.10 -15.74
N VAL A 60 -18.44 -31.24 -15.08
CA VAL A 60 -18.66 -31.31 -13.63
C VAL A 60 -17.39 -30.93 -12.84
N ALA A 61 -16.21 -31.23 -13.39
CA ALA A 61 -14.94 -30.75 -12.85
C ALA A 61 -14.82 -29.23 -12.87
N ASP A 62 -15.55 -28.58 -13.79
CA ASP A 62 -15.50 -27.12 -13.96
C ASP A 62 -16.30 -26.36 -12.89
N ARG A 63 -17.31 -26.96 -12.29
CA ARG A 63 -18.05 -26.35 -11.18
C ARG A 63 -17.17 -26.19 -9.95
N ALA A 64 -16.33 -27.20 -9.62
CA ALA A 64 -15.36 -27.12 -8.56
C ALA A 64 -14.30 -26.07 -8.87
N SER A 65 -13.87 -25.98 -10.14
CA SER A 65 -12.93 -24.98 -10.61
C SER A 65 -13.55 -23.56 -10.55
N GLU A 66 -14.83 -23.42 -10.96
CA GLU A 66 -15.56 -22.15 -10.85
C GLU A 66 -15.69 -21.67 -9.42
N GLU A 67 -16.00 -22.57 -8.47
CA GLU A 67 -16.08 -22.23 -7.05
C GLU A 67 -14.73 -21.82 -6.49
N THR A 68 -13.65 -22.48 -6.91
CA THR A 68 -12.28 -22.14 -6.55
C THR A 68 -11.90 -20.77 -7.12
N ASP A 69 -12.27 -20.50 -8.37
CA ASP A 69 -12.00 -19.23 -9.03
C ASP A 69 -12.77 -18.07 -8.38
N ARG A 70 -14.02 -18.30 -7.97
CA ARG A 70 -14.80 -17.31 -7.21
C ARG A 70 -14.19 -17.02 -5.86
N ALA A 71 -13.73 -18.05 -5.15
CA ALA A 71 -13.05 -17.88 -3.88
C ALA A 71 -11.75 -17.09 -4.05
N LEU A 72 -11.01 -17.35 -5.11
CA LEU A 72 -9.80 -16.61 -5.43
C LEU A 72 -10.11 -15.16 -5.80
N GLU A 73 -11.16 -14.92 -6.61
CA GLU A 73 -11.61 -13.56 -6.94
C GLU A 73 -11.95 -12.76 -5.68
N LEU A 74 -12.68 -13.36 -4.74
CA LEU A 74 -13.04 -12.71 -3.48
C LEU A 74 -11.80 -12.36 -2.65
N ARG A 75 -10.79 -13.23 -2.62
CA ARG A 75 -9.51 -12.96 -1.93
C ARG A 75 -8.75 -11.81 -2.59
N ILE A 76 -8.73 -11.77 -3.92
CA ILE A 76 -8.07 -10.71 -4.68
C ILE A 76 -8.74 -9.37 -4.37
N ARG A 77 -10.07 -9.32 -4.40
CA ARG A 77 -10.84 -8.11 -4.09
C ARG A 77 -10.66 -7.65 -2.65
N ASP A 78 -10.63 -8.59 -1.71
CA ASP A 78 -10.42 -8.29 -0.29
C ASP A 78 -9.01 -7.75 -0.05
N ARG A 79 -8.00 -8.39 -0.62
CA ARG A 79 -6.60 -7.91 -0.54
C ARG A 79 -6.45 -6.53 -1.16
N GLN A 80 -7.05 -6.30 -2.33
CA GLN A 80 -7.05 -5.00 -3.00
C GLN A 80 -7.64 -3.93 -2.09
N ARG A 81 -8.80 -4.19 -1.50
CA ARG A 81 -9.49 -3.25 -0.62
C ARG A 81 -8.62 -2.86 0.58
N LYS A 82 -7.94 -3.84 1.19
CA LYS A 82 -7.04 -3.60 2.32
C LYS A 82 -5.83 -2.76 1.93
N LEU A 83 -5.22 -3.05 0.78
CA LEU A 83 -4.07 -2.31 0.29
C LEU A 83 -4.44 -0.88 -0.11
N VAL A 84 -5.58 -0.70 -0.79
CA VAL A 84 -6.11 0.63 -1.14
C VAL A 84 -6.40 1.43 0.13
N ALA A 85 -6.98 0.81 1.14
CA ALA A 85 -7.27 1.48 2.41
C ALA A 85 -5.99 2.00 3.09
N LYS A 86 -4.90 1.24 3.03
CA LYS A 86 -3.59 1.66 3.54
C LYS A 86 -3.03 2.85 2.77
N ILE A 87 -3.16 2.82 1.44
CA ILE A 87 -2.73 3.93 0.58
C ILE A 87 -3.55 5.18 0.88
N ASP A 88 -4.86 5.06 0.95
CA ASP A 88 -5.76 6.17 1.25
C ASP A 88 -5.49 6.76 2.63
N ALA A 89 -5.18 5.92 3.62
CA ALA A 89 -4.79 6.38 4.95
C ALA A 89 -3.48 7.17 4.91
N ALA A 90 -2.49 6.72 4.11
CA ALA A 90 -1.23 7.45 3.94
C ALA A 90 -1.46 8.81 3.26
N LEU A 91 -2.33 8.87 2.26
CA LEU A 91 -2.68 10.12 1.59
C LEU A 91 -3.35 11.11 2.57
N ARG A 92 -4.23 10.62 3.45
CA ARG A 92 -4.83 11.46 4.50
C ARG A 92 -3.79 12.01 5.45
N ARG A 93 -2.80 11.20 5.85
CA ARG A 93 -1.71 11.68 6.73
C ARG A 93 -0.89 12.77 6.06
N ILE A 94 -0.67 12.70 4.75
CA ILE A 94 -0.02 13.77 4.00
C ILE A 94 -0.83 15.06 4.11
N ASP A 95 -2.14 14.99 3.89
CA ASP A 95 -3.04 16.15 3.96
C ASP A 95 -3.11 16.74 5.37
N GLU A 96 -3.00 15.91 6.40
CA GLU A 96 -3.06 16.31 7.80
C GLU A 96 -1.70 16.75 8.37
N GLY A 97 -0.62 16.61 7.60
CA GLY A 97 0.72 16.97 8.06
C GLY A 97 1.36 15.95 9.00
N GLU A 98 0.85 14.72 9.05
CA GLU A 98 1.30 13.66 9.96
C GLU A 98 2.10 12.57 9.26
N PHE A 99 2.24 12.64 7.95
CA PHE A 99 2.94 11.62 7.17
C PHE A 99 4.43 11.57 7.51
N GLY A 100 4.97 10.36 7.61
CA GLY A 100 6.40 10.15 7.83
C GLY A 100 6.82 9.96 9.28
N TYR A 101 5.87 10.08 10.21
CA TYR A 101 6.14 9.92 11.64
C TYR A 101 5.57 8.60 12.15
N CYS A 102 6.35 7.94 13.02
CA CYS A 102 5.95 6.67 13.62
C CYS A 102 4.72 6.85 14.51
N GLN A 103 3.67 6.07 14.27
CA GLN A 103 2.43 6.16 15.05
C GLN A 103 2.60 5.71 16.50
N ALA A 104 3.61 4.87 16.78
CA ALA A 104 3.87 4.37 18.14
C ALA A 104 4.72 5.34 18.96
N THR A 105 5.71 6.01 18.34
CA THR A 105 6.69 6.82 19.07
C THR A 105 6.63 8.30 18.75
N GLY A 106 6.00 8.70 17.64
CA GLY A 106 6.00 10.07 17.17
C GLY A 106 7.29 10.52 16.50
N GLU A 107 8.31 9.66 16.46
CA GLU A 107 9.59 9.98 15.84
C GLU A 107 9.54 9.83 14.33
N PRO A 108 10.41 10.54 13.58
CA PRO A 108 10.47 10.38 12.13
C PRO A 108 10.83 8.95 11.75
N ILE A 109 10.14 8.42 10.73
CA ILE A 109 10.50 7.15 10.10
C ILE A 109 11.62 7.44 9.10
N SER A 110 12.59 6.53 8.98
CA SER A 110 13.71 6.74 8.06
C SER A 110 13.22 6.96 6.64
N LEU A 111 13.84 7.87 5.92
CA LEU A 111 13.46 8.19 4.55
C LEU A 111 13.58 6.97 3.63
N LYS A 112 14.62 6.17 3.79
CA LYS A 112 14.79 4.92 3.03
C LYS A 112 13.62 3.95 3.22
N ARG A 113 13.15 3.82 4.45
CA ARG A 113 12.02 2.96 4.78
C ARG A 113 10.73 3.47 4.12
N LEU A 114 10.50 4.78 4.15
CA LEU A 114 9.34 5.40 3.51
C LEU A 114 9.39 5.27 1.99
N VAL A 115 10.55 5.46 1.37
CA VAL A 115 10.71 5.29 -0.08
C VAL A 115 10.42 3.85 -0.49
N ALA A 116 10.90 2.88 0.28
CA ALA A 116 10.67 1.47 0.02
C ALA A 116 9.19 1.08 0.23
N ARG A 117 8.56 1.65 1.26
CA ARG A 117 7.16 1.35 1.61
C ARG A 117 6.46 2.62 2.10
N PRO A 118 5.87 3.41 1.20
CA PRO A 118 5.24 4.69 1.60
C PRO A 118 4.03 4.55 2.53
N THR A 119 3.46 3.36 2.63
CA THR A 119 2.32 3.11 3.52
C THR A 119 2.73 2.75 4.95
N THR A 120 4.03 2.63 5.23
CA THR A 120 4.49 2.24 6.57
C THR A 120 4.11 3.28 7.62
N THR A 121 3.70 2.80 8.79
CA THR A 121 3.25 3.63 9.91
C THR A 121 4.15 3.53 11.12
N LEU A 122 5.12 2.63 11.10
CA LEU A 122 6.02 2.35 12.23
C LEU A 122 7.48 2.44 11.80
N SER A 123 8.31 3.00 12.68
CA SER A 123 9.76 2.91 12.52
C SER A 123 10.19 1.44 12.60
N LEU A 124 11.42 1.14 12.16
CA LEU A 124 11.94 -0.22 12.22
C LEU A 124 11.95 -0.77 13.67
N GLU A 125 12.39 0.05 14.61
CA GLU A 125 12.43 -0.34 16.03
C GLU A 125 11.03 -0.59 16.60
N ALA A 126 10.06 0.25 16.23
CA ALA A 126 8.67 0.08 16.67
C ALA A 126 8.04 -1.17 16.05
N GLN A 127 8.35 -1.46 14.79
CA GLN A 127 7.88 -2.67 14.11
C GLN A 127 8.44 -3.93 14.77
N GLU A 128 9.73 -3.95 15.05
CA GLU A 128 10.38 -5.07 15.74
C GLU A 128 9.82 -5.30 17.13
N ARG A 129 9.53 -4.23 17.86
CA ARG A 129 8.92 -4.28 19.18
C ARG A 129 7.49 -4.87 19.13
N HIS A 130 6.72 -4.45 18.14
CA HIS A 130 5.37 -4.95 17.91
C HIS A 130 5.38 -6.45 17.59
N GLU A 131 6.27 -6.89 16.72
CA GLU A 131 6.44 -8.30 16.36
C GLU A 131 6.85 -9.16 17.56
N ARG A 132 7.73 -8.64 18.43
CA ARG A 132 8.11 -9.33 19.67
C ARG A 132 6.95 -9.51 20.63
N ARG A 133 6.10 -8.50 20.77
CA ARG A 133 4.89 -8.58 21.61
C ARG A 133 3.91 -9.61 21.07
N GLU A 134 3.73 -9.69 19.77
CA GLU A 134 2.86 -10.68 19.15
C GLU A 134 3.36 -12.11 19.40
N ARG A 135 4.67 -12.34 19.33
CA ARG A 135 5.26 -13.65 19.63
C ARG A 135 5.01 -14.07 21.08
N VAL A 136 5.21 -13.15 22.00
CA VAL A 136 4.98 -13.43 23.44
C VAL A 136 3.53 -13.79 23.70
N HIS A 137 2.59 -13.10 23.08
CA HIS A 137 1.16 -13.39 23.24
C HIS A 137 0.73 -14.69 22.58
N ARG A 138 1.43 -15.17 21.56
CA ARG A 138 1.15 -16.46 20.93
C ARG A 138 1.63 -17.64 21.76
N ASP A 139 2.70 -17.46 22.54
CA ASP A 139 3.30 -18.50 23.36
C ASP A 139 2.63 -18.65 24.73
N ASP A 140 1.76 -17.73 25.08
CA ASP A 140 0.90 -17.83 26.26
C ASP A 140 -0.40 -18.60 25.87
#